data_54b330e1b518ea51a66cace8e39550d9
#
_entry.id   54b330e1b518ea51a66cace8e39550d9
#
_cell.length_a   1.000
_cell.length_b   1.000
_cell.length_c   1.000
_cell.angle_alpha   90.00
_cell.angle_beta   90.00
_cell.angle_gamma   90.00
#
_symmetry.space_group_name_H-M   'P 1'
#
loop_
_entity.id
_entity.type
_entity.pdbx_description
1 polymer ?
#
loop_
_entity_poly.entity_id
_entity_poly.type
_entity_poly.pdbx_seq_one_letter_code
_entity_poly.pdbx_strand_id
1 'polypeptide(L)'
;HGYSNLLSTAITYYLSQGNSINEAMQKASEYLRIHVSPDDSSHNRSTELYRDFTKAITAYLKQRSDVAYYADFLNVTPRYLAQVTNRISGMTPKAIIEQHLEDAICNELLNTGKTIQEIAYEYQFSSQAHFTKFFKRITGYTPSNYRKNHIQ
;
A
#
# COMPACT_ATOMS: atom_id res chain seq x y z
N HIS A 1 1.38 -14.60 -12.83
CA HIS A 1 2.02 -14.34 -14.13
C HIS A 1 3.56 -14.46 -14.09
N GLY A 2 4.23 -14.16 -12.95
CA GLY A 2 5.69 -14.24 -12.83
C GLY A 2 6.27 -15.65 -12.95
N TYR A 3 5.56 -16.68 -12.46
CA TYR A 3 6.00 -18.06 -12.50
C TYR A 3 6.09 -18.62 -13.92
N SER A 4 5.08 -18.35 -14.76
CA SER A 4 5.06 -18.79 -16.16
C SER A 4 6.20 -18.18 -16.97
N ASN A 5 6.53 -16.90 -16.73
CA ASN A 5 7.63 -16.20 -17.38
C ASN A 5 8.98 -16.75 -16.96
N LEU A 6 9.17 -17.04 -15.67
CA LEU A 6 10.41 -17.64 -15.14
C LEU A 6 10.60 -19.05 -15.70
N LEU A 7 9.56 -19.86 -15.79
CA LEU A 7 9.62 -21.20 -16.37
C LEU A 7 10.03 -21.15 -17.84
N SER A 8 9.39 -20.29 -18.65
CA SER A 8 9.70 -20.10 -20.05
C SER A 8 11.16 -19.64 -20.25
N THR A 9 11.65 -18.72 -19.44
CA THR A 9 13.03 -18.24 -19.50
C THR A 9 14.01 -19.34 -19.15
N ALA A 10 13.75 -20.15 -18.12
CA ALA A 10 14.58 -21.26 -17.71
C ALA A 10 14.63 -22.36 -18.79
N ILE A 11 13.50 -22.68 -19.40
CA ILE A 11 13.43 -23.64 -20.50
C ILE A 11 14.27 -23.15 -21.70
N THR A 12 14.13 -21.90 -22.10
CA THR A 12 14.90 -21.29 -23.18
C THR A 12 16.40 -21.35 -22.91
N TYR A 13 16.80 -21.06 -21.68
CA TYR A 13 18.20 -21.15 -21.26
C TYR A 13 18.75 -22.58 -21.43
N TYR A 14 18.04 -23.61 -20.94
CA TYR A 14 18.52 -24.99 -21.07
C TYR A 14 18.48 -25.50 -22.50
N LEU A 15 17.55 -25.04 -23.33
CA LEU A 15 17.54 -25.33 -24.76
C LEU A 15 18.79 -24.75 -25.46
N SER A 16 19.23 -23.55 -25.09
CA SER A 16 20.43 -22.92 -25.64
C SER A 16 21.70 -23.67 -25.26
N GLN A 17 21.71 -24.46 -24.19
CA GLN A 17 22.81 -25.31 -23.74
C GLN A 17 22.88 -26.66 -24.46
N GLY A 18 22.02 -26.93 -25.43
CA GLY A 18 21.99 -28.15 -26.22
C GLY A 18 21.15 -29.28 -25.62
N ASN A 19 20.35 -29.02 -24.57
CA ASN A 19 19.44 -30.01 -24.02
C ASN A 19 18.22 -30.22 -24.93
N SER A 20 17.66 -31.44 -24.92
CA SER A 20 16.38 -31.68 -25.58
C SER A 20 15.23 -30.96 -24.86
N ILE A 21 14.07 -30.81 -25.51
CA ILE A 21 12.91 -30.16 -24.93
C ILE A 21 12.51 -30.83 -23.61
N ASN A 22 12.48 -32.15 -23.55
CA ASN A 22 12.13 -32.89 -22.34
C ASN A 22 13.15 -32.67 -21.21
N GLU A 23 14.43 -32.68 -21.53
CA GLU A 23 15.51 -32.41 -20.56
C GLU A 23 15.47 -30.97 -20.09
N ALA A 24 15.25 -30.01 -20.98
CA ALA A 24 15.12 -28.59 -20.64
C ALA A 24 13.94 -28.34 -19.71
N MET A 25 12.79 -28.94 -19.99
CA MET A 25 11.60 -28.85 -19.10
C MET A 25 11.85 -29.44 -17.72
N GLN A 26 12.49 -30.62 -17.66
CA GLN A 26 12.82 -31.29 -16.40
C GLN A 26 13.80 -30.45 -15.57
N LYS A 27 14.87 -29.97 -16.17
CA LYS A 27 15.88 -29.13 -15.49
C LYS A 27 15.32 -27.79 -15.06
N ALA A 28 14.51 -27.15 -15.89
CA ALA A 28 13.86 -25.89 -15.57
C ALA A 28 12.89 -26.04 -14.39
N SER A 29 12.06 -27.09 -14.40
CA SER A 29 11.11 -27.39 -13.30
C SER A 29 11.85 -27.65 -11.98
N GLU A 30 12.94 -28.41 -12.03
CA GLU A 30 13.76 -28.70 -10.85
C GLU A 30 14.48 -27.47 -10.33
N TYR A 31 15.03 -26.64 -11.22
CA TYR A 31 15.65 -25.36 -10.86
C TYR A 31 14.66 -24.45 -10.13
N LEU A 32 13.46 -24.29 -10.66
CA LEU A 32 12.42 -23.47 -10.04
C LEU A 32 11.95 -24.02 -8.70
N ARG A 33 11.86 -25.36 -8.58
CA ARG A 33 11.49 -26.00 -7.30
C ARG A 33 12.50 -25.75 -6.19
N ILE A 34 13.80 -25.67 -6.53
CA ILE A 34 14.89 -25.46 -5.58
C ILE A 34 15.08 -23.97 -5.26
N HIS A 35 14.97 -23.09 -6.27
CA HIS A 35 15.31 -21.67 -6.15
C HIS A 35 14.10 -20.75 -5.94
N VAL A 36 12.90 -21.18 -6.32
CA VAL A 36 11.64 -20.45 -6.10
C VAL A 36 10.81 -21.26 -5.13
N SER A 37 10.96 -21.00 -3.83
CA SER A 37 10.14 -21.64 -2.81
C SER A 37 8.70 -21.13 -2.86
N PRO A 38 7.70 -21.95 -2.43
CA PRO A 38 6.32 -21.48 -2.26
C PRO A 38 6.19 -20.23 -1.39
N ASP A 39 7.13 -20.01 -0.47
CA ASP A 39 7.23 -18.82 0.35
C ASP A 39 7.56 -17.55 -0.46
N ASP A 40 8.39 -17.66 -1.48
CA ASP A 40 8.76 -16.53 -2.33
C ASP A 40 7.57 -16.00 -3.15
N SER A 41 6.74 -16.88 -3.69
CA SER A 41 5.57 -16.45 -4.45
C SER A 41 4.51 -15.78 -3.57
N SER A 42 4.32 -16.27 -2.36
CA SER A 42 3.41 -15.69 -1.37
C SER A 42 3.94 -14.35 -0.83
N HIS A 43 5.23 -14.25 -0.60
CA HIS A 43 5.88 -13.02 -0.18
C HIS A 43 5.82 -11.93 -1.27
N ASN A 44 6.05 -12.31 -2.52
CA ASN A 44 5.97 -11.39 -3.66
C ASN A 44 4.54 -10.85 -3.85
N ARG A 45 3.52 -11.73 -3.75
CA ARG A 45 2.12 -11.32 -3.84
C ARG A 45 1.72 -10.36 -2.70
N SER A 46 2.19 -10.62 -1.48
CA SER A 46 1.95 -9.74 -0.33
C SER A 46 2.59 -8.37 -0.54
N THR A 47 3.80 -8.33 -1.06
CA THR A 47 4.53 -7.09 -1.36
C THR A 47 3.83 -6.30 -2.47
N GLU A 48 3.33 -6.96 -3.51
CA GLU A 48 2.55 -6.32 -4.57
C GLU A 48 1.26 -5.72 -4.02
N LEU A 49 0.52 -6.48 -3.22
CA LEU A 49 -0.72 -6.00 -2.61
C LEU A 49 -0.47 -4.79 -1.70
N TYR A 50 0.57 -4.83 -0.89
CA TYR A 50 0.95 -3.71 -0.03
C TYR A 50 1.27 -2.45 -0.85
N ARG A 51 2.03 -2.59 -1.92
CA ARG A 51 2.35 -1.49 -2.83
C ARG A 51 1.09 -0.94 -3.51
N ASP A 52 0.21 -1.80 -3.99
CA ASP A 52 -1.04 -1.39 -4.62
C ASP A 52 -1.97 -0.68 -3.62
N PHE A 53 -1.99 -1.14 -2.37
CA PHE A 53 -2.73 -0.50 -1.30
C PHE A 53 -2.21 0.93 -1.04
N THR A 54 -0.90 1.12 -0.91
CA THR A 54 -0.32 2.46 -0.68
C THR A 54 -0.55 3.39 -1.86
N LYS A 55 -0.49 2.89 -3.09
CA LYS A 55 -0.83 3.64 -4.30
C LYS A 55 -2.30 4.06 -4.31
N ALA A 56 -3.20 3.14 -3.97
CA ALA A 56 -4.62 3.43 -3.91
C ALA A 56 -4.94 4.50 -2.86
N ILE A 57 -4.30 4.43 -1.69
CA ILE A 57 -4.45 5.47 -0.66
C ILE A 57 -4.04 6.84 -1.23
N THR A 58 -2.89 6.93 -1.85
CA THR A 58 -2.39 8.18 -2.43
C THR A 58 -3.37 8.75 -3.48
N ALA A 59 -3.99 7.89 -4.28
CA ALA A 59 -4.91 8.30 -5.34
C ALA A 59 -6.29 8.75 -4.82
N TYR A 60 -6.80 8.09 -3.77
CA TYR A 60 -8.20 8.25 -3.34
C TYR A 60 -8.37 8.82 -1.93
N LEU A 61 -7.31 9.26 -1.29
CA LEU A 61 -7.28 9.68 0.11
C LEU A 61 -8.32 10.75 0.46
N LYS A 62 -8.51 11.74 -0.41
CA LYS A 62 -9.49 12.82 -0.20
C LYS A 62 -10.93 12.34 -0.30
N GLN A 63 -11.17 11.26 -1.02
CA GLN A 63 -12.51 10.75 -1.30
C GLN A 63 -12.93 9.65 -0.34
N ARG A 64 -11.98 8.84 0.11
CA ARG A 64 -12.24 7.66 0.94
C ARG A 64 -11.11 7.41 1.94
N SER A 65 -11.48 7.13 3.16
CA SER A 65 -10.55 6.83 4.25
C SER A 65 -10.87 5.52 5.00
N ASP A 66 -11.84 4.75 4.52
CA ASP A 66 -12.26 3.51 5.18
C ASP A 66 -11.56 2.28 4.60
N VAL A 67 -11.16 1.36 5.47
CA VAL A 67 -10.45 0.12 5.12
C VAL A 67 -11.28 -0.75 4.17
N ALA A 68 -12.59 -0.82 4.39
CA ALA A 68 -13.50 -1.64 3.58
C ALA A 68 -13.46 -1.23 2.10
N TYR A 69 -13.43 0.06 1.82
CA TYR A 69 -13.32 0.59 0.46
C TYR A 69 -12.05 0.10 -0.23
N TYR A 70 -10.89 0.22 0.44
CA TYR A 70 -9.61 -0.19 -0.16
C TYR A 70 -9.51 -1.71 -0.32
N ALA A 71 -10.02 -2.48 0.62
CA ALA A 71 -10.06 -3.93 0.49
C ALA A 71 -10.90 -4.37 -0.70
N ASP A 72 -12.09 -3.77 -0.86
CA ASP A 72 -12.98 -4.01 -2.00
C ASP A 72 -12.33 -3.60 -3.33
N PHE A 73 -11.72 -2.42 -3.37
CA PHE A 73 -10.98 -1.92 -4.54
C PHE A 73 -9.86 -2.89 -4.98
N LEU A 74 -9.18 -3.50 -4.02
CA LEU A 74 -8.09 -4.44 -4.27
C LEU A 74 -8.57 -5.90 -4.42
N ASN A 75 -9.87 -6.15 -4.39
CA ASN A 75 -10.48 -7.47 -4.48
C ASN A 75 -9.97 -8.45 -3.40
N VAL A 76 -9.79 -7.96 -2.19
CA VAL A 76 -9.38 -8.76 -1.04
C VAL A 76 -10.32 -8.49 0.14
N THR A 77 -10.30 -9.40 1.13
CA THR A 77 -11.03 -9.16 2.37
C THR A 77 -10.26 -8.17 3.26
N PRO A 78 -10.96 -7.38 4.11
CA PRO A 78 -10.28 -6.54 5.10
C PRO A 78 -9.34 -7.30 6.02
N ARG A 79 -9.71 -8.53 6.37
CA ARG A 79 -8.88 -9.43 7.19
C ARG A 79 -7.57 -9.80 6.49
N TYR A 80 -7.63 -10.16 5.21
CA TYR A 80 -6.43 -10.49 4.44
C TYR A 80 -5.53 -9.26 4.25
N LEU A 81 -6.13 -8.11 3.96
CA LEU A 81 -5.39 -6.86 3.87
C LEU A 81 -4.65 -6.55 5.18
N ALA A 82 -5.33 -6.74 6.33
CA ALA A 82 -4.72 -6.54 7.65
C ALA A 82 -3.55 -7.51 7.91
N GLN A 83 -3.68 -8.76 7.50
CA GLN A 83 -2.58 -9.74 7.61
C GLN A 83 -1.36 -9.30 6.80
N VAL A 84 -1.56 -8.84 5.56
CA VAL A 84 -0.49 -8.39 4.68
C VAL A 84 0.19 -7.14 5.23
N THR A 85 -0.58 -6.12 5.63
CA THR A 85 -0.01 -4.88 6.15
C THR A 85 0.74 -5.10 7.46
N ASN A 86 0.21 -5.92 8.35
CA ASN A 86 0.91 -6.28 9.60
C ASN A 86 2.20 -7.03 9.34
N ARG A 87 2.21 -7.97 8.39
CA ARG A 87 3.41 -8.73 8.03
C ARG A 87 4.51 -7.85 7.48
N ILE A 88 4.17 -6.91 6.59
CA ILE A 88 5.17 -6.09 5.87
C ILE A 88 5.61 -4.88 6.70
N SER A 89 4.67 -4.17 7.32
CA SER A 89 4.95 -2.90 8.00
C SER A 89 4.77 -2.93 9.53
N GLY A 90 4.19 -4.00 10.06
CA GLY A 90 3.80 -4.05 11.49
C GLY A 90 2.60 -3.17 11.81
N MET A 91 1.92 -2.59 10.83
CA MET A 91 0.82 -1.65 11.02
C MET A 91 -0.49 -2.21 10.48
N THR A 92 -1.61 -1.79 11.10
CA THR A 92 -2.94 -2.08 10.57
C THR A 92 -3.24 -1.23 9.34
N PRO A 93 -4.14 -1.67 8.44
CA PRO A 93 -4.55 -0.84 7.29
C PRO A 93 -5.07 0.53 7.71
N LYS A 94 -5.85 0.59 8.78
CA LYS A 94 -6.35 1.85 9.33
C LYS A 94 -5.22 2.80 9.74
N ALA A 95 -4.22 2.28 10.44
CA ALA A 95 -3.06 3.08 10.87
C ALA A 95 -2.28 3.64 9.67
N ILE A 96 -2.13 2.85 8.61
CA ILE A 96 -1.47 3.29 7.37
C ILE A 96 -2.26 4.40 6.69
N ILE A 97 -3.59 4.26 6.59
CA ILE A 97 -4.45 5.30 6.02
C ILE A 97 -4.35 6.59 6.85
N GLU A 98 -4.44 6.48 8.18
CA GLU A 98 -4.34 7.63 9.09
C GLU A 98 -2.99 8.34 8.97
N GLN A 99 -1.90 7.60 8.80
CA GLN A 99 -0.58 8.18 8.57
C GLN A 99 -0.51 8.97 7.26
N HIS A 100 -1.05 8.43 6.18
CA HIS A 100 -1.11 9.14 4.90
C HIS A 100 -2.00 10.39 5.00
N LEU A 101 -3.12 10.32 5.74
CA LEU A 101 -3.97 11.47 6.02
C LEU A 101 -3.22 12.55 6.80
N GLU A 102 -2.52 12.17 7.84
CA GLU A 102 -1.70 13.08 8.65
C GLU A 102 -0.70 13.82 7.77
N ASP A 103 0.10 13.09 6.99
CA ASP A 103 1.13 13.67 6.12
C ASP A 103 0.52 14.63 5.09
N ALA A 104 -0.57 14.24 4.45
CA ALA A 104 -1.25 15.05 3.44
C ALA A 104 -1.86 16.32 4.05
N ILE A 105 -2.53 16.20 5.19
CA ILE A 105 -3.15 17.33 5.88
C ILE A 105 -2.08 18.29 6.41
N CYS A 106 -1.01 17.77 6.99
CA CYS A 106 0.12 18.61 7.44
C CYS A 106 0.71 19.39 6.28
N ASN A 107 0.89 18.76 5.14
CA ASN A 107 1.38 19.43 3.93
C ASN A 107 0.42 20.54 3.46
N GLU A 108 -0.90 20.30 3.47
CA GLU A 108 -1.89 21.32 3.13
C GLU A 108 -1.86 22.51 4.11
N LEU A 109 -1.74 22.23 5.40
CA LEU A 109 -1.69 23.25 6.45
C LEU A 109 -0.48 24.18 6.31
N LEU A 110 0.68 23.63 5.92
CA LEU A 110 1.95 24.37 5.86
C LEU A 110 2.19 25.03 4.51
N ASN A 111 1.73 24.44 3.42
CA ASN A 111 2.09 24.86 2.07
C ASN A 111 0.95 25.50 1.28
N THR A 112 -0.24 25.63 1.86
CA THR A 112 -1.38 26.29 1.22
C THR A 112 -1.99 27.35 2.11
N GLY A 113 -2.67 28.34 1.50
CA GLY A 113 -3.46 29.32 2.22
C GLY A 113 -4.89 28.88 2.55
N LYS A 114 -5.20 27.60 2.38
CA LYS A 114 -6.55 27.07 2.65
C LYS A 114 -6.92 27.21 4.13
N THR A 115 -8.17 27.56 4.37
CA THR A 115 -8.71 27.60 5.74
C THR A 115 -8.84 26.19 6.32
N ILE A 116 -8.89 26.09 7.64
CA ILE A 116 -9.12 24.81 8.34
C ILE A 116 -10.44 24.18 7.87
N GLN A 117 -11.46 24.99 7.65
CA GLN A 117 -12.75 24.52 7.15
C GLN A 117 -12.68 23.96 5.73
N GLU A 118 -11.94 24.62 4.84
CA GLU A 118 -11.72 24.14 3.47
C GLU A 118 -11.00 22.78 3.46
N ILE A 119 -9.96 22.62 4.27
CA ILE A 119 -9.24 21.36 4.40
C ILE A 119 -10.15 20.25 4.94
N ALA A 120 -10.93 20.54 6.00
CA ALA A 120 -11.89 19.60 6.55
C ALA A 120 -12.91 19.14 5.49
N TYR A 121 -13.40 20.06 4.69
CA TYR A 121 -14.35 19.77 3.61
C TYR A 121 -13.72 18.91 2.50
N GLU A 122 -12.51 19.27 2.05
CA GLU A 122 -11.81 18.52 0.99
C GLU A 122 -11.52 17.06 1.37
N TYR A 123 -11.23 16.82 2.65
CA TYR A 123 -10.97 15.46 3.15
C TYR A 123 -12.22 14.76 3.67
N GLN A 124 -13.42 15.27 3.33
CA GLN A 124 -14.71 14.65 3.61
C GLN A 124 -15.02 14.48 5.10
N PHE A 125 -14.49 15.34 5.96
CA PHE A 125 -14.90 15.35 7.36
C PHE A 125 -16.32 15.92 7.49
N SER A 126 -17.10 15.37 8.41
CA SER A 126 -18.50 15.79 8.63
C SER A 126 -18.62 17.22 9.15
N SER A 127 -17.59 17.72 9.83
CA SER A 127 -17.52 19.09 10.36
C SER A 127 -16.08 19.48 10.64
N GLN A 128 -15.84 20.78 10.76
CA GLN A 128 -14.53 21.29 11.22
C GLN A 128 -14.19 20.79 12.63
N ALA A 129 -15.19 20.67 13.51
CA ALA A 129 -15.00 20.13 14.86
C ALA A 129 -14.55 18.67 14.84
N HIS A 130 -15.12 17.84 13.98
CA HIS A 130 -14.74 16.45 13.80
C HIS A 130 -13.30 16.36 13.26
N PHE A 131 -12.96 17.17 12.28
CA PHE A 131 -11.59 17.28 11.74
C PHE A 131 -10.58 17.68 12.82
N THR A 132 -10.88 18.72 13.59
CA THR A 132 -10.01 19.20 14.69
C THR A 132 -9.77 18.10 15.72
N LYS A 133 -10.82 17.38 16.11
CA LYS A 133 -10.71 16.26 17.06
C LYS A 133 -9.83 15.13 16.51
N PHE A 134 -10.05 14.75 15.26
CA PHE A 134 -9.23 13.75 14.56
C PHE A 134 -7.76 14.17 14.54
N PHE A 135 -7.47 15.37 14.04
CA PHE A 135 -6.10 15.87 13.88
C PHE A 135 -5.37 15.97 15.22
N LYS A 136 -6.08 16.47 16.26
CA LYS A 136 -5.51 16.53 17.61
C LYS A 136 -5.20 15.15 18.18
N ARG A 137 -6.03 14.14 17.89
CA ARG A 137 -5.79 12.76 18.32
C ARG A 137 -4.51 12.18 17.72
N ILE A 138 -4.26 12.43 16.43
CA ILE A 138 -3.10 11.84 15.72
C ILE A 138 -1.82 12.64 15.87
N THR A 139 -1.88 13.97 16.00
CA THR A 139 -0.68 14.84 16.04
C THR A 139 -0.41 15.43 17.43
N GLY A 140 -1.38 15.46 18.31
CA GLY A 140 -1.31 16.18 19.58
C GLY A 140 -1.62 17.68 19.50
N TYR A 141 -1.78 18.23 18.30
CA TYR A 141 -2.06 19.66 18.08
C TYR A 141 -3.38 19.87 17.36
N THR A 142 -4.05 21.01 17.65
CA THR A 142 -5.14 21.44 16.76
C THR A 142 -4.58 21.87 15.41
N PRO A 143 -5.34 21.79 14.32
CA PRO A 143 -4.87 22.26 13.01
C PRO A 143 -4.38 23.70 13.02
N SER A 144 -5.09 24.58 13.73
CA SER A 144 -4.71 26.00 13.85
C SER A 144 -3.39 26.20 14.59
N ASN A 145 -3.20 25.48 15.69
CA ASN A 145 -1.95 25.53 16.46
C ASN A 145 -0.79 24.91 15.67
N TYR A 146 -1.03 23.83 14.98
CA TYR A 146 -0.02 23.19 14.12
C TYR A 146 0.48 24.18 13.06
N ARG A 147 -0.44 24.81 12.32
CA ARG A 147 -0.10 25.83 11.32
C ARG A 147 0.70 26.98 11.92
N LYS A 148 0.23 27.52 13.05
CA LYS A 148 0.88 28.65 13.72
C LYS A 148 2.30 28.33 14.20
N ASN A 149 2.50 27.13 14.77
CA ASN A 149 3.78 26.73 15.36
C ASN A 149 4.84 26.29 14.35
N HIS A 150 4.44 25.89 13.15
CA HIS A 150 5.34 25.36 12.12
C HIS A 150 5.56 26.31 10.94
N ILE A 151 4.83 27.40 10.86
CA ILE A 151 5.12 28.50 9.90
C ILE A 151 6.12 29.44 10.58
N GLN A 152 7.34 29.42 10.10
CA GLN A 152 8.37 30.39 10.43
C GLN A 152 8.42 31.49 9.40
#